data_db3fba6e2e957b22b707250df396db60
#
_entry.id   db3fba6e2e957b22b707250df396db60
#
_cell.length_a   1.000
_cell.length_b   1.000
_cell.length_c   1.000
_cell.angle_alpha   90.00
_cell.angle_beta   90.00
_cell.angle_gamma   90.00
#
_symmetry.space_group_name_H-M   'P 1'
#
loop_
_entity.id
_entity.type
_entity.pdbx_description
1 polymer ?
#
loop_
_entity_poly.entity_id
_entity_poly.type
_entity_poly.pdbx_seq_one_letter_code
_entity_poly.pdbx_strand_id
1 'polypeptide(L)'
;MIKYKHKGDVEKVYLEDFLEQYKDKKVKMFVDMDGVIADFNFGEAHNFDKKRPLYSSINKLEDISKKDNVDLYIFSATRMKKGYDEKQYWLDKYAPFFKKENRVIISREEHDFIESATLKADYMRNVERDGSVIVVIDDDPKNLRAIRKSNEDVVLLKDTALVD
;
A
#
# COMPACT_ATOMS: atom_id res chain seq x y z
N MET A 1 2.48 21.88 -9.19
CA MET A 1 3.19 20.58 -9.13
C MET A 1 4.01 20.53 -7.86
N ILE A 2 3.61 19.72 -6.88
CA ILE A 2 4.43 19.50 -5.69
C ILE A 2 5.67 18.74 -6.17
N LYS A 3 6.81 19.40 -6.15
CA LYS A 3 8.09 18.73 -6.36
C LYS A 3 8.43 18.05 -5.03
N TYR A 4 8.30 16.74 -4.98
CA TYR A 4 8.86 15.97 -3.88
C TYR A 4 10.38 16.13 -3.93
N LYS A 5 10.91 16.97 -3.05
CA LYS A 5 12.34 17.15 -2.91
C LYS A 5 12.94 15.89 -2.30
N HIS A 6 13.81 15.23 -3.04
CA HIS A 6 14.63 14.18 -2.50
C HIS A 6 15.63 14.75 -1.48
N LYS A 7 15.70 14.13 -0.33
CA LYS A 7 16.56 14.35 0.84
C LYS A 7 16.07 15.40 1.85
N GLY A 8 15.57 14.89 2.96
CA GLY A 8 15.52 15.57 4.25
C GLY A 8 14.27 16.40 4.53
N ASP A 9 13.53 16.77 3.54
CA ASP A 9 12.28 17.51 3.74
C ASP A 9 11.14 16.52 3.89
N VAL A 10 10.84 16.16 5.13
CA VAL A 10 9.59 15.46 5.48
C VAL A 10 8.48 16.50 5.47
N GLU A 11 8.10 16.95 4.28
CA GLU A 11 6.84 17.66 4.15
C GLU A 11 5.74 16.63 4.40
N LYS A 12 4.92 16.88 5.40
CA LYS A 12 3.71 16.09 5.64
C LYS A 12 2.79 16.29 4.44
N VAL A 13 2.68 15.23 3.61
CA VAL A 13 1.76 15.24 2.47
C VAL A 13 0.42 14.73 2.96
N TYR A 14 -0.60 15.57 2.89
CA TYR A 14 -1.96 15.13 3.09
C TYR A 14 -2.46 14.45 1.83
N LEU A 15 -3.04 13.27 1.99
CA LEU A 15 -3.47 12.44 0.87
C LEU A 15 -4.54 13.14 0.01
N GLU A 16 -5.42 13.90 0.64
CA GLU A 16 -6.46 14.68 -0.04
C GLU A 16 -5.87 15.73 -0.97
N ASP A 17 -4.87 16.50 -0.50
CA ASP A 17 -4.20 17.51 -1.30
C ASP A 17 -3.44 16.89 -2.47
N PHE A 18 -2.82 15.74 -2.24
CA PHE A 18 -2.17 14.96 -3.28
C PHE A 18 -3.17 14.55 -4.36
N LEU A 19 -4.30 13.97 -3.96
CA LEU A 19 -5.32 13.49 -4.91
C LEU A 19 -5.98 14.61 -5.68
N GLU A 20 -6.17 15.79 -5.07
CA GLU A 20 -6.72 16.95 -5.76
C GLU A 20 -5.87 17.38 -6.97
N GLN A 21 -4.56 17.21 -6.90
CA GLN A 21 -3.66 17.51 -8.02
C GLN A 21 -3.86 16.58 -9.21
N TYR A 22 -4.38 15.37 -8.97
CA TYR A 22 -4.58 14.33 -9.98
C TYR A 22 -6.05 14.04 -10.25
N LYS A 23 -6.95 14.97 -9.90
CA LYS A 23 -8.40 14.79 -10.07
C LYS A 23 -8.84 14.46 -11.50
N ASP A 24 -8.07 14.90 -12.49
CA ASP A 24 -8.33 14.67 -13.92
C ASP A 24 -7.56 13.47 -14.49
N LYS A 25 -6.88 12.72 -13.65
CA LYS A 25 -6.09 11.54 -14.04
C LYS A 25 -6.56 10.30 -13.29
N LYS A 26 -6.38 9.15 -13.91
CA LYS A 26 -6.55 7.86 -13.26
C LYS A 26 -5.41 7.64 -12.27
N VAL A 27 -5.74 7.21 -11.05
CA VAL A 27 -4.77 6.91 -9.99
C VAL A 27 -4.94 5.46 -9.57
N LYS A 28 -3.87 4.70 -9.62
CA LYS A 28 -3.77 3.35 -9.04
C LYS A 28 -3.00 3.45 -7.73
N MET A 29 -3.66 3.19 -6.62
CA MET A 29 -3.08 3.36 -5.29
C MET A 29 -2.91 2.00 -4.61
N PHE A 30 -1.66 1.63 -4.39
CA PHE A 30 -1.24 0.37 -3.78
C PHE A 30 -0.92 0.61 -2.31
N VAL A 31 -1.69 0.00 -1.42
CA VAL A 31 -1.66 0.24 0.02
C VAL A 31 -1.17 -1.00 0.76
N ASP A 32 -0.11 -0.86 1.55
CA ASP A 32 0.34 -1.93 2.45
C ASP A 32 -0.62 -2.12 3.61
N MET A 33 -0.55 -3.27 4.27
CA MET A 33 -1.43 -3.63 5.39
C MET A 33 -0.79 -3.37 6.74
N ASP A 34 0.34 -4.05 7.02
CA ASP A 34 1.05 -3.94 8.30
C ASP A 34 1.57 -2.53 8.53
N GLY A 35 1.19 -1.91 9.66
CA GLY A 35 1.60 -0.55 10.00
C GLY A 35 0.88 0.56 9.21
N VAL A 36 -0.02 0.21 8.28
CA VAL A 36 -0.77 1.17 7.46
C VAL A 36 -2.27 1.12 7.76
N ILE A 37 -2.89 -0.04 7.63
CA ILE A 37 -4.31 -0.27 7.96
C ILE A 37 -4.50 -1.26 9.11
N ALA A 38 -3.52 -2.11 9.36
CA ALA A 38 -3.48 -3.02 10.50
C ALA A 38 -2.34 -2.65 11.43
N ASP A 39 -2.58 -2.74 12.73
CA ASP A 39 -1.57 -2.42 13.74
C ASP A 39 -0.36 -3.34 13.60
N PHE A 40 0.85 -2.74 13.70
CA PHE A 40 2.08 -3.50 13.65
C PHE A 40 2.46 -3.98 15.06
N ASN A 41 2.29 -5.29 15.28
CA ASN A 41 2.66 -5.92 16.55
C ASN A 41 3.52 -7.16 16.28
N PHE A 42 4.76 -7.14 16.72
CA PHE A 42 5.70 -8.27 16.57
C PHE A 42 5.17 -9.57 17.20
N GLY A 43 4.46 -9.49 18.34
CA GLY A 43 3.89 -10.64 19.02
C GLY A 43 2.77 -11.33 18.26
N GLU A 44 2.16 -10.65 17.30
CA GLU A 44 1.04 -11.15 16.48
C GLU A 44 1.43 -11.39 15.01
N ALA A 45 2.73 -11.38 14.69
CA ALA A 45 3.21 -11.55 13.33
C ALA A 45 2.74 -12.86 12.66
N HIS A 46 2.42 -13.88 13.47
CA HIS A 46 1.95 -15.19 13.00
C HIS A 46 0.43 -15.37 13.02
N ASN A 47 -0.33 -14.37 13.50
CA ASN A 47 -1.78 -14.41 13.63
C ASN A 47 -2.35 -13.10 13.09
N PHE A 48 -2.26 -12.89 11.78
CA PHE A 48 -2.68 -11.63 11.17
C PHE A 48 -4.17 -11.35 11.39
N ASP A 49 -5.00 -12.36 11.40
CA ASP A 49 -6.44 -12.27 11.64
C ASP A 49 -6.80 -11.60 12.99
N LYS A 50 -5.89 -11.59 13.95
CA LYS A 50 -6.06 -10.97 15.28
C LYS A 50 -5.56 -9.54 15.38
N LYS A 51 -4.92 -9.01 14.36
CA LYS A 51 -4.41 -7.63 14.37
C LYS A 51 -5.53 -6.61 14.45
N ARG A 52 -5.30 -5.57 15.25
CA ARG A 52 -6.27 -4.48 15.37
C ARG A 52 -6.31 -3.65 14.09
N PRO A 53 -7.51 -3.29 13.61
CA PRO A 53 -7.65 -2.34 12.52
C PRO A 53 -7.30 -0.92 12.96
N LEU A 54 -6.63 -0.17 12.08
CA LEU A 54 -6.38 1.25 12.23
C LEU A 54 -7.54 2.01 11.56
N TYR A 55 -8.60 2.21 12.31
CA TYR A 55 -9.88 2.69 11.78
C TYR A 55 -9.78 4.05 11.09
N SER A 56 -8.96 4.98 11.56
CA SER A 56 -8.81 6.28 10.91
C SER A 56 -8.28 6.15 9.49
N SER A 57 -7.25 5.32 9.30
CA SER A 57 -6.69 5.03 7.98
C SER A 57 -7.68 4.29 7.08
N ILE A 58 -8.38 3.30 7.65
CA ILE A 58 -9.39 2.52 6.91
C ILE A 58 -10.53 3.42 6.43
N ASN A 59 -11.08 4.26 7.31
CA ASN A 59 -12.17 5.17 6.97
C ASN A 59 -11.77 6.16 5.88
N LYS A 60 -10.56 6.70 5.96
CA LYS A 60 -10.03 7.59 4.92
C LYS A 60 -9.91 6.88 3.56
N LEU A 61 -9.39 5.67 3.55
CA LEU A 61 -9.27 4.87 2.32
C LEU A 61 -10.65 4.46 1.78
N GLU A 62 -11.61 4.17 2.64
CA GLU A 62 -12.99 3.90 2.22
C GLU A 62 -13.59 5.11 1.49
N ASP A 63 -13.40 6.32 2.02
CA ASP A 63 -13.86 7.54 1.34
C ASP A 63 -13.16 7.75 0.00
N ILE A 64 -11.86 7.46 -0.07
CA ILE A 64 -11.09 7.53 -1.32
C ILE A 64 -11.59 6.49 -2.33
N SER A 65 -12.01 5.31 -1.88
CA SER A 65 -12.55 4.26 -2.76
C SER A 65 -13.80 4.68 -3.54
N LYS A 66 -14.49 5.70 -3.07
CA LYS A 66 -15.70 6.25 -3.71
C LYS A 66 -15.39 7.25 -4.84
N LYS A 67 -14.12 7.63 -5.01
CA LYS A 67 -13.70 8.52 -6.10
C LYS A 67 -13.61 7.75 -7.42
N ASP A 68 -14.22 8.28 -8.48
CA ASP A 68 -14.31 7.62 -9.78
C ASP A 68 -12.96 7.43 -10.47
N ASN A 69 -11.98 8.26 -10.14
CA ASN A 69 -10.65 8.24 -10.77
C ASN A 69 -9.60 7.47 -9.97
N VAL A 70 -9.94 6.88 -8.83
CA VAL A 70 -9.00 6.16 -7.97
C VAL A 70 -9.37 4.68 -7.89
N ASP A 71 -8.42 3.82 -8.26
CA ASP A 71 -8.50 2.39 -8.03
C ASP A 71 -7.58 2.04 -6.86
N LEU A 72 -8.16 1.45 -5.80
CA LEU A 72 -7.41 0.98 -4.64
C LEU A 72 -7.00 -0.48 -4.79
N TYR A 73 -5.74 -0.74 -4.44
CA TYR A 73 -5.14 -2.06 -4.38
C TYR A 73 -4.56 -2.29 -2.98
N ILE A 74 -4.65 -3.52 -2.49
CA ILE A 74 -3.79 -3.98 -1.39
C ILE A 74 -2.45 -4.40 -1.98
N PHE A 75 -1.37 -4.05 -1.29
CA PHE A 75 -0.02 -4.38 -1.71
C PHE A 75 0.82 -4.82 -0.51
N SER A 76 0.70 -6.08 -0.16
CA SER A 76 1.27 -6.63 1.06
C SER A 76 2.08 -7.89 0.77
N ALA A 77 3.04 -8.19 1.63
CA ALA A 77 3.77 -9.45 1.59
C ALA A 77 3.54 -10.23 2.89
N THR A 78 3.59 -11.54 2.79
CA THR A 78 3.53 -12.44 3.94
C THR A 78 4.60 -13.52 3.79
N ARG A 79 5.04 -14.11 4.90
CA ARG A 79 6.05 -15.16 4.86
C ARG A 79 5.48 -16.45 4.27
N MET A 80 4.34 -16.89 4.76
CA MET A 80 3.73 -18.18 4.46
C MET A 80 2.34 -18.00 3.84
N LYS A 81 1.87 -19.02 3.14
CA LYS A 81 0.52 -19.05 2.58
C LYS A 81 -0.59 -18.89 3.62
N LYS A 82 -0.38 -19.40 4.84
CA LYS A 82 -1.32 -19.15 5.95
C LYS A 82 -1.58 -17.66 6.16
N GLY A 83 -0.55 -16.84 6.11
CA GLY A 83 -0.68 -15.38 6.23
C GLY A 83 -1.47 -14.75 5.08
N TYR A 84 -1.39 -15.31 3.88
CA TYR A 84 -2.22 -14.90 2.75
C TYR A 84 -3.72 -15.07 3.08
N ASP A 85 -4.11 -16.26 3.55
CA ASP A 85 -5.51 -16.54 3.88
C ASP A 85 -6.01 -15.67 5.05
N GLU A 86 -5.19 -15.46 6.06
CA GLU A 86 -5.50 -14.59 7.21
C GLU A 86 -5.69 -13.12 6.78
N LYS A 87 -4.87 -12.63 5.87
CA LYS A 87 -4.98 -11.27 5.33
C LYS A 87 -6.26 -11.10 4.51
N GLN A 88 -6.63 -12.09 3.70
CA GLN A 88 -7.89 -12.07 2.97
C GLN A 88 -9.09 -12.02 3.91
N TYR A 89 -9.10 -12.87 4.94
CA TYR A 89 -10.15 -12.88 5.96
C TYR A 89 -10.25 -11.53 6.69
N TRP A 90 -9.10 -10.98 7.08
CA TRP A 90 -9.02 -9.69 7.76
C TRP A 90 -9.60 -8.55 6.89
N LEU A 91 -9.27 -8.54 5.60
CA LEU A 91 -9.78 -7.55 4.66
C LEU A 91 -11.30 -7.67 4.47
N ASP A 92 -11.82 -8.88 4.37
CA ASP A 92 -13.28 -9.09 4.27
C ASP A 92 -14.01 -8.55 5.51
N LYS A 93 -13.37 -8.62 6.67
CA LYS A 93 -13.95 -8.16 7.93
C LYS A 93 -13.86 -6.65 8.14
N TYR A 94 -12.71 -6.04 7.86
CA TYR A 94 -12.41 -4.65 8.25
C TYR A 94 -12.30 -3.66 7.10
N ALA A 95 -12.01 -4.11 5.89
CA ALA A 95 -11.80 -3.27 4.73
C ALA A 95 -12.33 -3.90 3.43
N PRO A 96 -13.63 -4.29 3.40
CA PRO A 96 -14.19 -5.02 2.26
C PRO A 96 -14.27 -4.19 0.97
N PHE A 97 -14.09 -2.88 1.06
CA PHE A 97 -14.05 -2.00 -0.11
C PHE A 97 -12.80 -2.21 -1.00
N PHE A 98 -11.76 -2.87 -0.49
CA PHE A 98 -10.70 -3.37 -1.36
C PHE A 98 -11.22 -4.59 -2.12
N LYS A 99 -11.48 -4.43 -3.41
CA LYS A 99 -11.99 -5.49 -4.28
C LYS A 99 -11.05 -6.69 -4.29
N LYS A 100 -11.59 -7.89 -4.30
CA LYS A 100 -10.79 -9.13 -4.24
C LYS A 100 -9.76 -9.22 -5.36
N GLU A 101 -10.12 -8.82 -6.57
CA GLU A 101 -9.23 -8.79 -7.73
C GLU A 101 -8.09 -7.78 -7.61
N ASN A 102 -8.20 -6.82 -6.70
CA ASN A 102 -7.20 -5.78 -6.44
C ASN A 102 -6.35 -6.06 -5.19
N ARG A 103 -6.46 -7.23 -4.60
CA ARG A 103 -5.68 -7.61 -3.41
C ARG A 103 -4.41 -8.33 -3.82
N VAL A 104 -3.31 -7.60 -3.88
CA VAL A 104 -1.98 -8.15 -4.18
C VAL A 104 -1.31 -8.51 -2.86
N ILE A 105 -1.36 -9.79 -2.51
CA ILE A 105 -0.71 -10.35 -1.30
C ILE A 105 0.31 -11.37 -1.77
N ILE A 106 1.59 -11.05 -1.62
CA ILE A 106 2.70 -11.87 -2.10
C ILE A 106 3.15 -12.80 -0.98
N SER A 107 3.02 -14.11 -1.20
CA SER A 107 3.57 -15.11 -0.30
C SER A 107 5.05 -15.38 -0.63
N ARG A 108 5.94 -15.07 0.31
CA ARG A 108 7.38 -15.28 0.12
C ARG A 108 7.76 -16.76 -0.04
N GLU A 109 6.98 -17.65 0.55
CA GLU A 109 7.11 -19.10 0.40
C GLU A 109 7.08 -19.54 -1.07
N GLU A 110 6.25 -18.89 -1.87
CA GLU A 110 6.12 -19.16 -3.31
C GLU A 110 7.26 -18.55 -4.16
N HIS A 111 8.15 -17.78 -3.54
CA HIS A 111 9.26 -17.07 -4.17
C HIS A 111 10.60 -17.32 -3.46
N ASP A 112 10.85 -18.55 -3.01
CA ASP A 112 12.11 -18.95 -2.34
C ASP A 112 12.50 -18.04 -1.16
N PHE A 113 11.52 -17.50 -0.45
CA PHE A 113 11.70 -16.61 0.69
C PHE A 113 12.53 -15.33 0.41
N ILE A 114 12.52 -14.87 -0.83
CA ILE A 114 13.11 -13.57 -1.19
C ILE A 114 12.51 -12.46 -0.31
N GLU A 115 13.28 -11.45 0.00
CA GLU A 115 12.84 -10.32 0.84
C GLU A 115 11.63 -9.60 0.25
N SER A 116 10.72 -9.19 1.12
CA SER A 116 9.49 -8.45 0.73
C SER A 116 9.78 -7.22 -0.11
N ALA A 117 10.82 -6.47 0.22
CA ALA A 117 11.21 -5.27 -0.51
C ALA A 117 11.55 -5.57 -1.98
N THR A 118 12.30 -6.64 -2.22
CA THR A 118 12.65 -7.09 -3.58
C THR A 118 11.41 -7.55 -4.34
N LEU A 119 10.57 -8.37 -3.71
CA LEU A 119 9.34 -8.87 -4.35
C LEU A 119 8.38 -7.74 -4.70
N LYS A 120 8.21 -6.76 -3.82
CA LYS A 120 7.39 -5.58 -4.08
C LYS A 120 7.93 -4.74 -5.23
N ALA A 121 9.24 -4.51 -5.27
CA ALA A 121 9.89 -3.77 -6.35
C ALA A 121 9.74 -4.47 -7.70
N ASP A 122 9.92 -5.78 -7.74
CA ASP A 122 9.77 -6.61 -8.94
C ASP A 122 8.32 -6.63 -9.43
N TYR A 123 7.37 -6.80 -8.53
CA TYR A 123 5.95 -6.73 -8.88
C TYR A 123 5.62 -5.38 -9.51
N MET A 124 6.07 -4.29 -8.91
CA MET A 124 5.77 -2.93 -9.37
C MET A 124 6.32 -2.66 -10.77
N ARG A 125 7.45 -3.26 -11.15
CA ARG A 125 7.99 -3.15 -12.52
C ARG A 125 7.06 -3.73 -13.58
N ASN A 126 6.25 -4.72 -13.21
CA ASN A 126 5.32 -5.40 -14.10
C ASN A 126 3.90 -4.82 -14.07
N VAL A 127 3.64 -3.84 -13.23
CA VAL A 127 2.35 -3.13 -13.23
C VAL A 127 2.23 -2.28 -14.49
N GLU A 128 1.13 -2.45 -15.20
CA GLU A 128 0.86 -1.67 -16.40
C GLU A 128 0.74 -0.18 -16.09
N ARG A 129 1.47 0.65 -16.82
CA ARG A 129 1.47 2.10 -16.61
C ARG A 129 0.25 2.79 -17.20
N ASP A 130 -0.23 2.39 -18.36
CA ASP A 130 -1.46 2.82 -19.06
C ASP A 130 -1.83 4.31 -18.94
N GLY A 131 -0.87 5.18 -18.62
CA GLY A 131 -1.09 6.61 -18.37
C GLY A 131 -1.61 6.95 -16.98
N SER A 132 -1.87 5.97 -16.13
CA SER A 132 -2.29 6.20 -14.74
C SER A 132 -1.13 6.69 -13.87
N VAL A 133 -1.46 7.49 -12.87
CA VAL A 133 -0.52 7.82 -11.77
C VAL A 133 -0.50 6.63 -10.82
N ILE A 134 0.69 6.07 -10.57
CA ILE A 134 0.85 4.95 -9.66
C ILE A 134 1.41 5.45 -8.34
N VAL A 135 0.71 5.12 -7.25
CA VAL A 135 1.05 5.52 -5.88
C VAL A 135 1.22 4.28 -5.03
N VAL A 136 2.25 4.25 -4.21
CA VAL A 136 2.44 3.22 -3.18
C VAL A 136 2.47 3.88 -1.81
N ILE A 137 1.67 3.37 -0.88
CA ILE A 137 1.67 3.77 0.53
C ILE A 137 2.19 2.60 1.35
N ASP A 138 3.30 2.82 2.05
CA ASP A 138 3.96 1.79 2.87
C ASP A 138 4.62 2.47 4.09
N ASP A 139 4.66 1.78 5.22
CA ASP A 139 5.31 2.28 6.44
C ASP A 139 6.80 1.96 6.49
N ASP A 140 7.25 0.95 5.73
CA ASP A 140 8.63 0.48 5.75
C ASP A 140 9.50 1.23 4.72
N PRO A 141 10.47 2.05 5.19
CA PRO A 141 11.40 2.75 4.30
C PRO A 141 12.22 1.81 3.39
N LYS A 142 12.44 0.56 3.81
CA LYS A 142 13.17 -0.43 3.03
C LYS A 142 12.39 -0.82 1.77
N ASN A 143 11.08 -1.03 1.91
CA ASN A 143 10.18 -1.29 0.78
C ASN A 143 10.16 -0.10 -0.18
N LEU A 144 9.97 1.10 0.35
CA LEU A 144 9.91 2.32 -0.46
C LEU A 144 11.21 2.57 -1.24
N ARG A 145 12.37 2.37 -0.60
CA ARG A 145 13.68 2.50 -1.28
C ARG A 145 13.87 1.49 -2.40
N ALA A 146 13.50 0.23 -2.17
CA ALA A 146 13.62 -0.81 -3.18
C ALA A 146 12.76 -0.49 -4.41
N ILE A 147 11.52 -0.06 -4.19
CA ILE A 147 10.61 0.34 -5.26
C ILE A 147 11.20 1.54 -6.03
N ARG A 148 11.71 2.55 -5.34
CA ARG A 148 12.31 3.75 -5.97
C ARG A 148 13.45 3.41 -6.91
N LYS A 149 14.33 2.49 -6.54
CA LYS A 149 15.50 2.12 -7.33
C LYS A 149 15.16 1.58 -8.72
N SER A 150 14.03 0.90 -8.85
CA SER A 150 13.63 0.24 -10.10
C SER A 150 12.37 0.81 -10.75
N ASN A 151 11.72 1.79 -10.11
CA ASN A 151 10.45 2.37 -10.56
C ASN A 151 10.42 3.88 -10.27
N GLU A 152 11.19 4.66 -11.05
CA GLU A 152 11.35 6.10 -10.82
C GLU A 152 10.07 6.91 -10.97
N ASP A 153 9.14 6.42 -11.77
CA ASP A 153 7.85 7.05 -12.07
C ASP A 153 6.78 6.87 -10.99
N VAL A 154 6.98 5.94 -10.06
CA VAL A 154 6.02 5.64 -9.00
C VAL A 154 6.11 6.68 -7.89
N VAL A 155 4.96 7.19 -7.46
CA VAL A 155 4.87 8.09 -6.30
C VAL A 155 4.86 7.25 -5.03
N LEU A 156 5.77 7.56 -4.12
CA LEU A 156 5.92 6.85 -2.85
C LEU A 156 5.48 7.75 -1.70
N LEU A 157 4.54 7.26 -0.90
CA LEU A 157 4.04 7.95 0.30
C LEU A 157 4.24 7.05 1.51
N LYS A 158 4.63 7.67 2.62
CA LYS A 158 4.61 7.01 3.92
C LYS A 158 3.17 6.91 4.45
N ASP A 159 2.94 5.95 5.35
CA ASP A 159 1.70 5.80 6.10
C ASP A 159 1.20 7.10 6.75
N THR A 160 2.11 7.99 7.11
CA THR A 160 1.80 9.32 7.66
C THR A 160 0.94 10.19 6.74
N ALA A 161 0.90 9.89 5.44
CA ALA A 161 -0.01 10.57 4.50
C ALA A 161 -1.50 10.31 4.81
N LEU A 162 -1.80 9.24 5.55
CA LEU A 162 -3.16 8.86 5.98
C LEU A 162 -3.55 9.51 7.33
N VAL A 163 -2.64 10.22 7.97
CA VAL A 163 -2.89 10.89 9.27
C VAL A 163 -3.41 12.31 9.00
N ASP A 164 -4.47 12.69 9.67
CA ASP A 164 -5.05 14.03 9.63
C ASP A 164 -4.21 15.05 10.41
#